data_9cca905bb7a1f6325a8b0295c8e8cabe
#
_entry.id   9cca905bb7a1f6325a8b0295c8e8cabe
#
_cell.length_a   1.000
_cell.length_b   1.000
_cell.length_c   1.000
_cell.angle_alpha   90.00
_cell.angle_beta   90.00
_cell.angle_gamma   90.00
#
_symmetry.space_group_name_H-M   'P 1'
#
loop_
_entity.id
_entity.type
_entity.pdbx_description
1 polymer ?
#
loop_
_entity_poly.entity_id
_entity_poly.type
_entity_poly.pdbx_seq_one_letter_code
_entity_poly.pdbx_strand_id
1 'polypeptide(L)'
;DVRWQGQKISHPESDYFQQLLFIGHRPGIKFELTPLENLAMAVALNGSNEAMSLEDALYQVGLYGFEDTPCARLSAGQKRRVALAQLYLSNARVWILDEPYTSLDVAAVSVLEQRFAQHIEQGGILVITSHQPVNLNAGTQYRLRLPDTRLEAL
;
A
#
# COMPACT_ATOMS: atom_id res chain seq x y z
N ASP A 1 -4.69 18.14 15.44
CA ASP A 1 -5.92 17.32 15.26
C ASP A 1 -6.00 16.83 13.82
N VAL A 2 -6.09 15.52 13.61
CA VAL A 2 -6.37 14.95 12.29
C VAL A 2 -7.89 14.94 12.08
N ARG A 3 -8.32 15.37 10.89
CA ARG A 3 -9.73 15.44 10.53
C ARG A 3 -9.98 14.75 9.19
N TRP A 4 -11.08 14.04 9.09
CA TRP A 4 -11.61 13.46 7.87
C TRP A 4 -12.96 14.08 7.54
N GLN A 5 -13.12 14.68 6.36
CA GLN A 5 -14.34 15.39 5.95
C GLN A 5 -14.84 16.41 7.01
N GLY A 6 -13.92 17.14 7.65
CA GLY A 6 -14.20 18.12 8.68
C GLY A 6 -14.44 17.56 10.09
N GLN A 7 -14.57 16.25 10.26
CA GLN A 7 -14.77 15.60 11.55
C GLN A 7 -13.45 15.09 12.15
N LYS A 8 -13.29 15.20 13.46
CA LYS A 8 -12.13 14.62 14.17
C LYS A 8 -12.13 13.10 14.05
N ILE A 9 -10.98 12.53 13.71
CA ILE A 9 -10.76 11.09 13.75
C ILE A 9 -10.50 10.69 15.21
N SER A 10 -11.54 10.61 16.03
CA SER A 10 -11.40 10.31 17.46
C SER A 10 -12.09 9.02 17.90
N HIS A 11 -12.88 8.40 17.03
CA HIS A 11 -13.61 7.16 17.33
C HIS A 11 -13.20 6.03 16.38
N PRO A 12 -13.03 4.78 16.89
CA PRO A 12 -12.74 3.60 16.07
C PRO A 12 -13.84 3.28 15.04
N GLU A 13 -15.05 3.80 15.24
CA GLU A 13 -16.22 3.63 14.34
C GLU A 13 -16.27 4.68 13.22
N SER A 14 -15.23 5.54 13.07
CA SER A 14 -15.27 6.53 12.00
C SER A 14 -15.10 5.84 10.64
N ASP A 15 -15.87 6.26 9.65
CA ASP A 15 -15.77 5.83 8.24
C ASP A 15 -14.36 5.97 7.67
N TYR A 16 -13.52 6.77 8.33
CA TYR A 16 -12.12 6.96 7.99
C TYR A 16 -11.33 5.64 7.98
N PHE A 17 -11.50 4.79 8.99
CA PHE A 17 -10.73 3.54 9.08
C PHE A 17 -11.09 2.53 7.98
N GLN A 18 -12.33 2.59 7.49
CA GLN A 18 -12.76 1.80 6.33
C GLN A 18 -12.17 2.34 5.01
N GLN A 19 -11.76 3.62 5.00
CA GLN A 19 -11.16 4.30 3.86
C GLN A 19 -9.64 4.32 3.90
N LEU A 20 -9.02 3.66 4.89
CA LEU A 20 -7.58 3.69 5.12
C LEU A 20 -6.95 2.34 4.86
N LEU A 21 -5.93 2.32 4.00
CA LEU A 21 -4.97 1.21 3.91
C LEU A 21 -3.62 1.68 4.45
N PHE A 22 -3.12 0.98 5.46
CA PHE A 22 -1.80 1.23 6.02
C PHE A 22 -0.86 0.05 5.78
N ILE A 23 0.28 0.30 5.14
CA ILE A 23 1.37 -0.67 4.99
C ILE A 23 2.61 -0.08 5.66
N GLY A 24 2.95 -0.62 6.83
CA GLY A 24 4.09 -0.19 7.61
C GLY A 24 5.43 -0.66 7.05
N HIS A 25 6.51 -0.25 7.72
CA HIS A 25 7.87 -0.69 7.38
C HIS A 25 8.00 -2.24 7.43
N ARG A 26 7.40 -2.87 8.43
CA ARG A 26 7.25 -4.34 8.45
C ARG A 26 6.08 -4.74 7.57
N PRO A 27 6.20 -5.78 6.72
CA PRO A 27 5.16 -6.14 5.76
C PRO A 27 3.77 -6.45 6.34
N GLY A 28 3.66 -6.77 7.64
CA GLY A 28 2.37 -7.08 8.26
C GLY A 28 1.74 -8.40 7.83
N ILE A 29 2.48 -9.26 7.16
CA ILE A 29 2.03 -10.59 6.69
C ILE A 29 2.36 -11.68 7.70
N LYS A 30 1.60 -12.77 7.66
CA LYS A 30 1.85 -13.99 8.44
C LYS A 30 2.80 -14.89 7.68
N PHE A 31 3.94 -15.21 8.28
CA PHE A 31 5.01 -15.96 7.60
C PHE A 31 4.66 -17.45 7.41
N GLU A 32 3.80 -17.98 8.25
CA GLU A 32 3.30 -19.34 8.18
C GLU A 32 2.32 -19.56 7.03
N LEU A 33 1.64 -18.48 6.60
CA LEU A 33 0.68 -18.50 5.52
C LEU A 33 1.36 -18.28 4.17
N THR A 34 0.69 -18.72 3.10
CA THR A 34 1.07 -18.44 1.72
C THR A 34 0.72 -17.00 1.33
N PRO A 35 1.22 -16.46 0.20
CA PRO A 35 0.76 -15.19 -0.35
C PRO A 35 -0.75 -15.13 -0.55
N LEU A 36 -1.37 -16.16 -1.13
CA LEU A 36 -2.83 -16.21 -1.31
C LEU A 36 -3.58 -16.12 0.01
N GLU A 37 -3.18 -16.92 1.00
CA GLU A 37 -3.82 -16.92 2.32
C GLU A 37 -3.67 -15.57 3.04
N ASN A 38 -2.50 -14.91 2.91
CA ASN A 38 -2.29 -13.57 3.45
C ASN A 38 -3.22 -12.55 2.79
N LEU A 39 -3.37 -12.58 1.46
CA LEU A 39 -4.27 -11.68 0.75
C LEU A 39 -5.74 -11.99 1.07
N ALA A 40 -6.13 -13.25 1.13
CA ALA A 40 -7.49 -13.66 1.52
C ALA A 40 -7.84 -13.14 2.92
N MET A 41 -6.91 -13.24 3.88
CA MET A 41 -7.09 -12.68 5.22
C MET A 41 -7.23 -11.17 5.20
N ALA A 42 -6.40 -10.46 4.43
CA ALA A 42 -6.46 -9.00 4.31
C ALA A 42 -7.80 -8.54 3.71
N VAL A 43 -8.29 -9.23 2.69
CA VAL A 43 -9.59 -8.97 2.05
C VAL A 43 -10.74 -9.23 3.03
N ALA A 44 -10.69 -10.32 3.80
CA ALA A 44 -11.73 -10.64 4.78
C ALA A 44 -11.83 -9.58 5.89
N LEU A 45 -10.71 -8.93 6.26
CA LEU A 45 -10.66 -7.90 7.29
C LEU A 45 -11.05 -6.50 6.79
N ASN A 46 -10.64 -6.16 5.57
CA ASN A 46 -10.71 -4.78 5.07
C ASN A 46 -11.72 -4.61 3.91
N GLY A 47 -12.32 -5.69 3.44
CA GLY A 47 -13.05 -5.71 2.18
C GLY A 47 -12.12 -5.71 0.96
N SER A 48 -12.68 -5.90 -0.22
CA SER A 48 -11.91 -5.87 -1.47
C SER A 48 -12.65 -5.17 -2.60
N ASN A 49 -11.87 -4.81 -3.61
CA ASN A 49 -12.36 -4.56 -4.95
C ASN A 49 -12.60 -5.92 -5.63
N GLU A 50 -13.86 -6.26 -5.89
CA GLU A 50 -14.22 -7.54 -6.53
C GLU A 50 -13.76 -7.65 -7.99
N ALA A 51 -13.19 -6.57 -8.56
CA ALA A 51 -12.75 -6.52 -9.95
C ALA A 51 -11.44 -7.27 -10.22
N MET A 52 -10.70 -7.68 -9.19
CA MET A 52 -9.39 -8.35 -9.33
C MET A 52 -9.32 -9.59 -8.43
N SER A 53 -8.84 -10.71 -8.99
CA SER A 53 -8.56 -11.92 -8.21
C SER A 53 -7.31 -11.76 -7.35
N LEU A 54 -7.16 -12.63 -6.33
CA LEU A 54 -5.97 -12.65 -5.47
C LEU A 54 -4.72 -13.03 -6.29
N GLU A 55 -4.88 -13.97 -7.21
CA GLU A 55 -3.84 -14.44 -8.12
C GLU A 55 -3.38 -13.32 -9.05
N ASP A 56 -4.32 -12.55 -9.62
CA ASP A 56 -4.00 -11.41 -10.47
C ASP A 56 -3.25 -10.32 -9.68
N ALA A 57 -3.64 -10.06 -8.44
CA ALA A 57 -2.94 -9.10 -7.59
C ALA A 57 -1.48 -9.55 -7.30
N LEU A 58 -1.25 -10.85 -7.09
CA LEU A 58 0.10 -11.41 -6.96
C LEU A 58 0.89 -11.32 -8.27
N TYR A 59 0.24 -11.57 -9.40
CA TYR A 59 0.85 -11.40 -10.71
C TYR A 59 1.33 -9.97 -10.94
N GLN A 60 0.53 -8.95 -10.58
CA GLN A 60 0.88 -7.53 -10.73
C GLN A 60 2.16 -7.15 -9.97
N VAL A 61 2.44 -7.79 -8.85
CA VAL A 61 3.66 -7.54 -8.08
C VAL A 61 4.80 -8.52 -8.39
N GLY A 62 4.67 -9.35 -9.45
CA GLY A 62 5.70 -10.27 -9.89
C GLY A 62 5.91 -11.46 -8.96
N LEU A 63 4.83 -11.99 -8.38
CA LEU A 63 4.84 -13.18 -7.51
C LEU A 63 4.17 -14.39 -8.17
N TYR A 64 4.07 -14.41 -9.49
CA TYR A 64 3.60 -15.58 -10.24
C TYR A 64 4.45 -16.81 -9.94
N GLY A 65 3.81 -17.92 -9.60
CA GLY A 65 4.44 -19.19 -9.23
C GLY A 65 4.86 -19.28 -7.75
N PHE A 66 4.56 -18.26 -6.94
CA PHE A 66 4.82 -18.27 -5.49
C PHE A 66 3.53 -18.30 -4.65
N GLU A 67 2.38 -18.43 -5.28
CA GLU A 67 1.04 -18.30 -4.67
C GLU A 67 0.89 -19.19 -3.45
N ASP A 68 1.36 -20.46 -3.55
CA ASP A 68 1.24 -21.51 -2.53
C ASP A 68 2.52 -21.71 -1.71
N THR A 69 3.53 -20.85 -1.92
CA THR A 69 4.80 -20.95 -1.16
C THR A 69 4.66 -20.27 0.19
N PRO A 70 4.86 -20.95 1.34
CA PRO A 70 4.83 -20.29 2.64
C PRO A 70 5.73 -19.04 2.69
N CYS A 71 5.20 -17.93 3.17
CA CYS A 71 5.92 -16.65 3.18
C CYS A 71 7.24 -16.71 3.98
N ALA A 72 7.38 -17.66 4.92
CA ALA A 72 8.65 -17.90 5.60
C ALA A 72 9.81 -18.19 4.63
N ARG A 73 9.53 -18.84 3.50
CA ARG A 73 10.52 -19.23 2.48
C ARG A 73 10.82 -18.13 1.46
N LEU A 74 10.04 -17.07 1.44
CA LEU A 74 10.21 -15.96 0.51
C LEU A 74 11.36 -15.04 0.95
N SER A 75 12.01 -14.41 -0.03
CA SER A 75 12.99 -13.34 0.21
C SER A 75 12.32 -12.10 0.85
N ALA A 76 13.12 -11.19 1.39
CA ALA A 76 12.60 -9.93 1.96
C ALA A 76 11.81 -9.12 0.92
N GLY A 77 12.32 -9.01 -0.31
CA GLY A 77 11.63 -8.33 -1.41
C GLY A 77 10.33 -9.01 -1.81
N GLN A 78 10.29 -10.34 -1.88
CA GLN A 78 9.06 -11.09 -2.15
C GLN A 78 8.02 -10.89 -1.04
N LYS A 79 8.42 -10.93 0.24
CA LYS A 79 7.56 -10.63 1.38
C LYS A 79 6.98 -9.20 1.29
N ARG A 80 7.81 -8.23 0.89
CA ARG A 80 7.36 -6.85 0.68
C ARG A 80 6.33 -6.78 -0.44
N ARG A 81 6.55 -7.49 -1.55
CA ARG A 81 5.61 -7.57 -2.68
C ARG A 81 4.27 -8.22 -2.28
N VAL A 82 4.25 -9.23 -1.41
CA VAL A 82 2.98 -9.78 -0.86
C VAL A 82 2.18 -8.69 -0.15
N ALA A 83 2.81 -7.90 0.72
CA ALA A 83 2.12 -6.80 1.38
C ALA A 83 1.60 -5.75 0.39
N LEU A 84 2.40 -5.39 -0.62
CA LEU A 84 2.05 -4.40 -1.64
C LEU A 84 0.96 -4.87 -2.61
N ALA A 85 0.76 -6.18 -2.78
CA ALA A 85 -0.33 -6.73 -3.58
C ALA A 85 -1.71 -6.29 -3.06
N GLN A 86 -1.84 -5.98 -1.76
CA GLN A 86 -3.07 -5.44 -1.18
C GLN A 86 -3.51 -4.12 -1.82
N LEU A 87 -2.58 -3.33 -2.39
CA LEU A 87 -2.89 -2.08 -3.10
C LEU A 87 -3.78 -2.28 -4.33
N TYR A 88 -3.74 -3.47 -4.93
CA TYR A 88 -4.55 -3.82 -6.09
C TYR A 88 -5.96 -4.30 -5.72
N LEU A 89 -6.13 -4.78 -4.48
CA LEU A 89 -7.38 -5.33 -3.97
C LEU A 89 -8.17 -4.32 -3.14
N SER A 90 -7.52 -3.26 -2.65
CA SER A 90 -8.11 -2.31 -1.72
C SER A 90 -9.00 -1.27 -2.40
N ASN A 91 -10.16 -0.99 -1.80
CA ASN A 91 -11.04 0.14 -2.12
C ASN A 91 -10.74 1.40 -1.29
N ALA A 92 -9.74 1.35 -0.41
CA ALA A 92 -9.40 2.46 0.48
C ALA A 92 -8.96 3.69 -0.32
N ARG A 93 -9.54 4.84 0.02
CA ARG A 93 -9.22 6.13 -0.63
C ARG A 93 -7.92 6.74 -0.11
N VAL A 94 -7.49 6.39 1.09
CA VAL A 94 -6.26 6.90 1.71
C VAL A 94 -5.28 5.76 1.87
N TRP A 95 -4.14 5.88 1.24
CA TRP A 95 -3.02 4.96 1.43
C TRP A 95 -1.93 5.64 2.24
N ILE A 96 -1.49 5.00 3.31
CA ILE A 96 -0.34 5.42 4.11
C ILE A 96 0.71 4.32 4.05
N LEU A 97 1.85 4.63 3.45
CA LEU A 97 2.90 3.65 3.17
C LEU A 97 4.22 4.10 3.81
N ASP A 98 4.75 3.25 4.66
CA ASP A 98 6.01 3.50 5.35
C ASP A 98 7.15 2.77 4.65
N GLU A 99 8.06 3.52 4.01
CA GLU A 99 9.19 3.02 3.24
C GLU A 99 8.80 1.92 2.20
N PRO A 100 7.84 2.18 1.29
CA PRO A 100 7.30 1.13 0.42
C PRO A 100 8.33 0.54 -0.54
N TYR A 101 9.39 1.26 -0.86
CA TYR A 101 10.44 0.85 -1.82
C TYR A 101 11.51 -0.08 -1.22
N THR A 102 11.52 -0.25 0.10
CA THR A 102 12.53 -1.09 0.77
C THR A 102 12.51 -2.52 0.22
N SER A 103 13.69 -3.02 -0.12
CA SER A 103 13.92 -4.37 -0.68
C SER A 103 13.30 -4.63 -2.06
N LEU A 104 12.90 -3.59 -2.78
CA LEU A 104 12.44 -3.69 -4.17
C LEU A 104 13.57 -3.38 -5.15
N ASP A 105 13.55 -4.07 -6.28
CA ASP A 105 14.38 -3.71 -7.44
C ASP A 105 13.75 -2.57 -8.24
N VAL A 106 14.51 -2.00 -9.17
CA VAL A 106 14.09 -0.84 -9.98
C VAL A 106 12.80 -1.12 -10.77
N ALA A 107 12.65 -2.34 -11.29
CA ALA A 107 11.46 -2.71 -12.05
C ALA A 107 10.21 -2.74 -11.15
N ALA A 108 10.33 -3.33 -9.95
CA ALA A 108 9.24 -3.36 -8.98
C ALA A 108 8.88 -1.95 -8.47
N VAL A 109 9.85 -1.06 -8.28
CA VAL A 109 9.60 0.35 -7.95
C VAL A 109 8.78 1.02 -9.04
N SER A 110 9.16 0.85 -10.31
CA SER A 110 8.43 1.43 -11.45
C SER A 110 6.97 0.95 -11.51
N VAL A 111 6.73 -0.35 -11.31
CA VAL A 111 5.37 -0.92 -11.28
C VAL A 111 4.56 -0.33 -10.13
N LEU A 112 5.18 -0.18 -8.95
CA LEU A 112 4.55 0.40 -7.78
C LEU A 112 4.19 1.88 -7.98
N GLU A 113 5.08 2.68 -8.57
CA GLU A 113 4.84 4.09 -8.91
C GLU A 113 3.69 4.24 -9.91
N GLN A 114 3.57 3.36 -10.90
CA GLN A 114 2.43 3.32 -11.80
C GLN A 114 1.11 3.06 -11.05
N ARG A 115 1.12 2.12 -10.10
CA ARG A 115 -0.07 1.84 -9.26
C ARG A 115 -0.44 3.04 -8.39
N PHE A 116 0.55 3.77 -7.86
CA PHE A 116 0.32 5.01 -7.11
C PHE A 116 -0.31 6.09 -7.99
N ALA A 117 0.22 6.30 -9.20
CA ALA A 117 -0.34 7.26 -10.15
C ALA A 117 -1.80 6.96 -10.46
N GLN A 118 -2.14 5.71 -10.76
CA GLN A 118 -3.53 5.27 -10.99
C GLN A 118 -4.44 5.57 -9.80
N HIS A 119 -3.97 5.31 -8.57
CA HIS A 119 -4.74 5.59 -7.36
C HIS A 119 -5.04 7.09 -7.21
N ILE A 120 -4.04 7.94 -7.44
CA ILE A 120 -4.16 9.40 -7.37
C ILE A 120 -5.10 9.92 -8.46
N GLU A 121 -4.98 9.43 -9.69
CA GLU A 121 -5.85 9.79 -10.82
C GLU A 121 -7.32 9.42 -10.58
N GLN A 122 -7.57 8.37 -9.81
CA GLN A 122 -8.91 7.96 -9.36
C GLN A 122 -9.42 8.78 -8.15
N GLY A 123 -8.71 9.83 -7.73
CA GLY A 123 -9.07 10.70 -6.61
C GLY A 123 -8.65 10.15 -5.24
N GLY A 124 -7.73 9.20 -5.20
CA GLY A 124 -7.13 8.69 -3.98
C GLY A 124 -6.10 9.65 -3.38
N ILE A 125 -5.81 9.45 -2.11
CA ILE A 125 -4.80 10.19 -1.34
C ILE A 125 -3.68 9.21 -0.98
N LEU A 126 -2.44 9.63 -1.24
CA LEU A 126 -1.25 8.84 -0.95
C LEU A 126 -0.33 9.60 0.01
N VAL A 127 0.00 8.98 1.13
CA VAL A 127 1.02 9.47 2.08
C VAL A 127 2.15 8.45 2.12
N ILE A 128 3.37 8.90 1.82
CA ILE A 128 4.55 8.02 1.76
C ILE A 128 5.65 8.61 2.65
N THR A 129 6.30 7.76 3.46
CA THR A 129 7.65 8.04 3.94
C THR A 129 8.66 7.36 3.03
N SER A 130 9.73 8.04 2.65
CA SER A 130 10.78 7.42 1.84
C SER A 130 12.11 8.14 1.98
N HIS A 131 13.20 7.37 2.04
CA HIS A 131 14.57 7.87 1.89
C HIS A 131 15.00 7.98 0.42
N GLN A 132 14.24 7.41 -0.50
CA GLN A 132 14.47 7.48 -1.94
C GLN A 132 13.58 8.57 -2.57
N PRO A 133 14.01 9.18 -3.69
CA PRO A 133 13.15 10.05 -4.46
C PRO A 133 11.89 9.32 -4.89
N VAL A 134 10.75 9.99 -4.79
CA VAL A 134 9.45 9.50 -5.28
C VAL A 134 9.18 10.20 -6.61
N ASN A 135 9.13 9.44 -7.70
CA ASN A 135 8.95 9.99 -9.06
C ASN A 135 7.49 9.76 -9.51
N LEU A 136 6.58 10.59 -9.02
CA LEU A 136 5.18 10.55 -9.41
C LEU A 136 4.84 11.77 -10.27
N ASN A 137 4.29 11.53 -11.45
CA ASN A 137 3.81 12.57 -12.35
C ASN A 137 2.27 12.66 -12.29
N ALA A 138 1.69 12.57 -11.10
CA ALA A 138 0.24 12.56 -10.91
C ALA A 138 -0.16 13.42 -9.72
N GLY A 139 -1.28 14.15 -9.88
CA GLY A 139 -1.89 14.94 -8.82
C GLY A 139 -1.07 16.13 -8.33
N THR A 140 -1.55 16.74 -7.25
CA THR A 140 -0.82 17.80 -6.53
C THR A 140 0.03 17.14 -5.45
N GLN A 141 1.31 17.48 -5.41
CA GLN A 141 2.27 16.87 -4.50
C GLN A 141 2.75 17.88 -3.46
N TYR A 142 2.90 17.41 -2.24
CA TYR A 142 3.44 18.16 -1.12
C TYR A 142 4.54 17.35 -0.44
N ARG A 143 5.62 18.03 -0.04
CA ARG A 143 6.66 17.45 0.80
C ARG A 143 6.57 18.01 2.21
N LEU A 144 6.45 17.13 3.20
CA LEU A 144 6.54 17.50 4.60
C LEU A 144 7.90 17.06 5.15
N ARG A 145 8.69 18.02 5.64
CA ARG A 145 9.94 17.74 6.35
C ARG A 145 9.71 17.83 7.85
N LEU A 146 10.04 16.78 8.56
CA LEU A 146 10.07 16.77 10.01
C LEU A 146 11.50 17.07 10.49
N PRO A 147 11.72 17.96 11.51
CA PRO A 147 10.71 18.54 12.43
C PRO A 147 10.08 19.87 11.95
N ASP A 148 10.45 20.41 10.79
CA ASP A 148 10.09 21.80 10.41
C ASP A 148 8.59 22.03 10.14
N THR A 149 7.78 21.00 10.06
CA THR A 149 6.31 21.05 9.85
C THR A 149 5.85 21.95 8.70
N ARG A 150 6.72 22.31 7.75
CA ARG A 150 6.37 23.06 6.56
C ARG A 150 5.98 22.14 5.43
N LEU A 151 4.81 22.40 4.84
CA LEU A 151 4.39 21.77 3.59
C LEU A 151 5.00 22.56 2.43
N GLU A 152 5.79 21.89 1.60
CA GLU A 152 6.30 22.42 0.34
C GLU A 152 5.54 21.76 -0.81
N ALA A 153 4.96 22.57 -1.71
CA ALA A 153 4.43 22.05 -2.99
C ALA A 153 5.59 21.62 -3.89
N LEU A 154 5.46 20.50 -4.55
CA LEU A 154 6.44 19.95 -5.49
C LEU A 154 6.03 20.19 -6.93
#